data_430d4d627d29149c3ee9e7232b7a3b2a
#
_entry.id   430d4d627d29149c3ee9e7232b7a3b2a
#
_cell.length_a   1.000
_cell.length_b   1.000
_cell.length_c   1.000
_cell.angle_alpha   90.00
_cell.angle_beta   90.00
_cell.angle_gamma   90.00
#
_symmetry.space_group_name_H-M   'P 1'
#
loop_
_entity.id
_entity.type
_entity.pdbx_description
1 polymer ?
#
loop_
_entity_poly.entity_id
_entity_poly.type
_entity_poly.pdbx_seq_one_letter_code
_entity_poly.pdbx_strand_id
1 'polypeptide(L)'
;DVACQFLGKPIIALAVGTIFAIIQLATADKMSDFYDITNETLKTVGPILFVTAAGGVLGKVISSTSMVTFITQHAEVLSAVGIFFPFLLAAILKTAQGSSTVAITTTAGIIAPLLGALGLASPVKTVLCVMAIGAGAMTVSHANDSYFWVVTNFGDMTPDQGYKTQTVCTLIMGIASMVEIFILSLIL
;
A
#
# COMPACT_ATOMS: atom_id res chain seq x y z
N ASP A 1 5.09 28.10 12.01
CA ASP A 1 6.04 28.80 11.15
C ASP A 1 5.84 28.33 9.70
N VAL A 2 5.60 29.29 8.78
CA VAL A 2 5.25 29.03 7.37
C VAL A 2 6.37 28.22 6.67
N ALA A 3 7.63 28.49 7.00
CA ALA A 3 8.77 27.76 6.44
C ALA A 3 8.76 26.27 6.83
N CYS A 4 8.47 25.96 8.09
CA CYS A 4 8.39 24.57 8.55
C CYS A 4 7.21 23.82 7.91
N GLN A 5 6.08 24.51 7.73
CA GLN A 5 4.92 23.92 7.04
C GLN A 5 5.19 23.69 5.55
N PHE A 6 5.96 24.57 4.90
CA PHE A 6 6.35 24.41 3.51
C PHE A 6 7.36 23.26 3.34
N LEU A 7 8.43 23.24 4.13
CA LEU A 7 9.46 22.19 4.08
C LEU A 7 8.95 20.83 4.54
N GLY A 8 7.94 20.80 5.41
CA GLY A 8 7.29 19.58 5.89
C GLY A 8 6.33 18.94 4.87
N LYS A 9 6.03 19.58 3.74
CA LYS A 9 5.25 18.95 2.68
C LYS A 9 6.05 17.78 2.07
N PRO A 10 5.47 16.56 1.96
CA PRO A 10 6.21 15.38 1.49
C PRO A 10 6.94 15.60 0.16
N ILE A 11 6.30 16.25 -0.79
CA ILE A 11 6.88 16.51 -2.11
C ILE A 11 8.10 17.46 -2.02
N ILE A 12 8.07 18.44 -1.13
CA ILE A 12 9.19 19.39 -0.91
C ILE A 12 10.33 18.68 -0.20
N ALA A 13 10.03 17.89 0.84
CA ALA A 13 11.03 17.10 1.54
C ALA A 13 11.76 16.12 0.61
N LEU A 14 11.02 15.43 -0.27
CA LEU A 14 11.59 14.54 -1.29
C LEU A 14 12.45 15.30 -2.31
N ALA A 15 11.99 16.47 -2.77
CA ALA A 15 12.77 17.30 -3.70
C ALA A 15 14.09 17.75 -3.07
N VAL A 16 14.06 18.21 -1.80
CA VAL A 16 15.27 18.58 -1.06
C VAL A 16 16.21 17.37 -0.92
N GLY A 17 15.69 16.20 -0.54
CA GLY A 17 16.47 14.97 -0.47
C GLY A 17 17.14 14.60 -1.78
N THR A 18 16.42 14.74 -2.90
CA THR A 18 16.95 14.49 -4.25
C THR A 18 18.09 15.47 -4.59
N ILE A 19 17.93 16.76 -4.27
CA ILE A 19 18.99 17.76 -4.47
C ILE A 19 20.24 17.38 -3.67
N PHE A 20 20.09 16.98 -2.40
CA PHE A 20 21.20 16.53 -1.56
C PHE A 20 21.91 15.30 -2.17
N ALA A 21 21.17 14.32 -2.68
CA ALA A 21 21.73 13.15 -3.33
C ALA A 21 22.55 13.53 -4.58
N ILE A 22 22.06 14.47 -5.39
CA ILE A 22 22.79 14.99 -6.56
C ILE A 22 24.07 15.70 -6.14
N ILE A 23 24.02 16.51 -5.07
CA ILE A 23 25.22 17.18 -4.54
C ILE A 23 26.24 16.15 -4.05
N GLN A 24 25.82 15.08 -3.38
CA GLN A 24 26.70 13.99 -2.95
C GLN A 24 27.37 13.29 -4.14
N LEU A 25 26.62 13.01 -5.23
CA LEU A 25 27.19 12.46 -6.45
C LEU A 25 28.28 13.40 -7.05
N ALA A 26 27.98 14.69 -7.10
CA ALA A 26 28.89 15.69 -7.64
C ALA A 26 30.16 15.84 -6.78
N THR A 27 30.02 15.83 -5.44
CA THR A 27 31.17 15.94 -4.53
C THR A 27 32.02 14.67 -4.46
N ALA A 28 31.43 13.51 -4.77
CA ALA A 28 32.12 12.22 -4.86
C ALA A 28 32.77 11.96 -6.25
N ASP A 29 32.68 12.93 -7.17
CA ASP A 29 33.14 12.81 -8.57
C ASP A 29 32.51 11.63 -9.33
N LYS A 30 31.24 11.30 -8.98
CA LYS A 30 30.45 10.21 -9.57
C LYS A 30 29.27 10.70 -10.41
N MET A 31 29.37 11.92 -10.94
CA MET A 31 28.29 12.49 -11.75
C MET A 31 28.07 11.72 -13.06
N SER A 32 29.06 10.95 -13.54
CA SER A 32 28.92 10.01 -14.65
C SER A 32 27.82 8.97 -14.43
N ASP A 33 27.61 8.55 -13.18
CA ASP A 33 26.67 7.49 -12.83
C ASP A 33 25.22 8.01 -12.72
N PHE A 34 25.03 9.33 -12.78
CA PHE A 34 23.73 9.98 -12.63
C PHE A 34 22.69 9.49 -13.64
N TYR A 35 23.12 9.31 -14.90
CA TYR A 35 22.23 8.83 -15.96
C TYR A 35 21.76 7.39 -15.69
N ASP A 36 22.67 6.51 -15.33
CA ASP A 36 22.36 5.11 -15.07
C ASP A 36 21.48 4.95 -13.84
N ILE A 37 21.78 5.66 -12.74
CA ILE A 37 20.94 5.69 -11.53
C ILE A 37 19.54 6.21 -11.87
N THR A 38 19.44 7.29 -12.63
CA THR A 38 18.15 7.87 -13.02
C THR A 38 17.34 6.88 -13.87
N ASN A 39 17.99 6.21 -14.82
CA ASN A 39 17.34 5.25 -15.71
C ASN A 39 16.83 4.02 -14.94
N GLU A 40 17.62 3.48 -14.02
CA GLU A 40 17.18 2.38 -13.14
C GLU A 40 16.03 2.81 -12.23
N THR A 41 16.08 4.03 -11.70
CA THR A 41 14.99 4.60 -10.90
C THR A 41 13.71 4.70 -11.73
N LEU A 42 13.77 5.20 -12.97
CA LEU A 42 12.61 5.32 -13.85
C LEU A 42 12.02 3.95 -14.22
N LYS A 43 12.84 2.93 -14.44
CA LYS A 43 12.38 1.55 -14.67
C LYS A 43 11.58 1.02 -13.47
N THR A 44 11.98 1.35 -12.26
CA THR A 44 11.31 0.94 -11.03
C THR A 44 10.03 1.76 -10.76
N VAL A 45 10.11 3.08 -10.94
CA VAL A 45 9.00 4.00 -10.61
C VAL A 45 7.90 3.99 -11.69
N GLY A 46 8.27 3.80 -12.96
CA GLY A 46 7.32 3.83 -14.07
C GLY A 46 6.13 2.89 -13.88
N PRO A 47 6.32 1.60 -13.63
CA PRO A 47 5.23 0.66 -13.35
C PRO A 47 4.38 1.08 -12.14
N ILE A 48 4.99 1.62 -11.09
CA ILE A 48 4.27 2.08 -9.89
C ILE A 48 3.33 3.24 -10.23
N LEU A 49 3.79 4.23 -10.98
CA LEU A 49 2.98 5.35 -11.43
C LEU A 49 1.84 4.90 -12.33
N PHE A 50 2.11 3.97 -13.26
CA PHE A 50 1.10 3.43 -14.15
C PHE A 50 0.00 2.68 -13.39
N VAL A 51 0.37 1.80 -12.43
CA VAL A 51 -0.59 1.06 -11.60
C VAL A 51 -1.39 2.01 -10.72
N THR A 52 -0.76 3.04 -10.14
CA THR A 52 -1.44 4.05 -9.34
C THR A 52 -2.48 4.82 -10.16
N ALA A 53 -2.12 5.22 -11.38
CA ALA A 53 -3.06 5.89 -12.29
C ALA A 53 -4.21 4.95 -12.69
N ALA A 54 -3.92 3.70 -13.04
CA ALA A 54 -4.94 2.70 -13.38
C ALA A 54 -5.88 2.42 -12.21
N GLY A 55 -5.36 2.34 -10.96
CA GLY A 55 -6.18 2.21 -9.75
C GLY A 55 -7.12 3.40 -9.56
N GLY A 56 -6.65 4.62 -9.81
CA GLY A 56 -7.49 5.82 -9.77
C GLY A 56 -8.59 5.82 -10.84
N VAL A 57 -8.28 5.38 -12.06
CA VAL A 57 -9.27 5.21 -13.13
C VAL A 57 -10.32 4.17 -12.74
N LEU A 58 -9.90 3.03 -12.21
CA LEU A 58 -10.80 1.98 -11.74
C LEU A 58 -11.74 2.50 -10.64
N GLY A 59 -11.20 3.22 -9.65
CA GLY A 59 -12.00 3.86 -8.61
C GLY A 59 -13.06 4.83 -9.18
N LYS A 60 -12.68 5.61 -10.22
CA LYS A 60 -13.61 6.51 -10.90
C LYS A 60 -14.69 5.75 -11.68
N VAL A 61 -14.34 4.66 -12.35
CA VAL A 61 -15.31 3.79 -13.04
C VAL A 61 -16.29 3.19 -12.02
N ILE A 62 -15.80 2.63 -10.93
CA ILE A 62 -16.64 2.07 -9.85
C ILE A 62 -17.62 3.13 -9.33
N SER A 63 -17.14 4.35 -9.06
CA SER A 63 -17.98 5.44 -8.57
C SER A 63 -19.04 5.92 -9.58
N SER A 64 -18.85 5.63 -10.87
CA SER A 64 -19.78 5.99 -11.94
C SER A 64 -20.79 4.89 -12.28
N THR A 65 -20.62 3.69 -11.70
CA THR A 65 -21.52 2.55 -11.90
C THR A 65 -22.58 2.44 -10.81
N SER A 66 -23.59 1.62 -11.03
CA SER A 66 -24.59 1.25 -10.02
C SER A 66 -24.02 0.42 -8.87
N MET A 67 -22.73 0.07 -8.91
CA MET A 67 -22.07 -0.72 -7.85
C MET A 67 -22.11 0.03 -6.51
N VAL A 68 -21.87 1.35 -6.49
CA VAL A 68 -21.98 2.15 -5.27
C VAL A 68 -23.40 2.11 -4.71
N THR A 69 -24.41 2.25 -5.61
CA THR A 69 -25.82 2.14 -5.21
C THR A 69 -26.18 0.76 -4.68
N PHE A 70 -25.71 -0.30 -5.33
CA PHE A 70 -25.90 -1.68 -4.86
C PHE A 70 -25.27 -1.90 -3.48
N ILE A 71 -24.03 -1.44 -3.27
CA ILE A 71 -23.34 -1.53 -1.99
C ILE A 71 -24.07 -0.72 -0.92
N THR A 72 -24.58 0.49 -1.25
CA THR A 72 -25.33 1.31 -0.31
C THR A 72 -26.66 0.66 0.08
N GLN A 73 -27.34 0.00 -0.85
CA GLN A 73 -28.57 -0.75 -0.55
C GLN A 73 -28.35 -1.98 0.33
N HIS A 74 -27.13 -2.55 0.32
CA HIS A 74 -26.73 -3.68 1.15
C HIS A 74 -25.77 -3.26 2.27
N ALA A 75 -25.78 -1.98 2.64
CA ALA A 75 -24.85 -1.39 3.61
C ALA A 75 -24.93 -2.07 5.00
N GLU A 76 -26.08 -2.61 5.39
CA GLU A 76 -26.22 -3.33 6.66
C GLU A 76 -25.32 -4.58 6.71
N VAL A 77 -25.22 -5.33 5.61
CA VAL A 77 -24.36 -6.52 5.52
C VAL A 77 -22.89 -6.13 5.44
N LEU A 78 -22.56 -5.09 4.70
CA LEU A 78 -21.19 -4.60 4.50
C LEU A 78 -20.68 -3.82 5.72
N SER A 79 -21.55 -3.11 6.44
CA SER A 79 -21.18 -2.45 7.69
C SER A 79 -20.87 -3.45 8.81
N ALA A 80 -21.47 -4.65 8.78
CA ALA A 80 -21.10 -5.73 9.68
C ALA A 80 -19.65 -6.23 9.45
N VAL A 81 -19.17 -6.17 8.21
CA VAL A 81 -17.75 -6.47 7.87
C VAL A 81 -16.85 -5.26 8.18
N GLY A 82 -17.39 -4.05 8.07
CA GLY A 82 -16.76 -2.80 8.49
C GLY A 82 -15.31 -2.66 8.02
N ILE A 83 -14.40 -2.43 8.97
CA ILE A 83 -12.98 -2.22 8.72
C ILE A 83 -12.23 -3.47 8.23
N PHE A 84 -12.83 -4.66 8.36
CA PHE A 84 -12.24 -5.89 7.82
C PHE A 84 -12.33 -5.96 6.29
N PHE A 85 -13.30 -5.28 5.67
CA PHE A 85 -13.48 -5.34 4.21
C PHE A 85 -12.26 -4.81 3.45
N PRO A 86 -11.72 -3.60 3.73
CA PRO A 86 -10.49 -3.14 3.07
C PRO A 86 -9.27 -4.03 3.35
N PHE A 87 -9.14 -4.59 4.54
CA PHE A 87 -8.09 -5.55 4.89
C PHE A 87 -8.18 -6.81 4.02
N LEU A 88 -9.34 -7.45 3.98
CA LEU A 88 -9.55 -8.69 3.22
C LEU A 88 -9.35 -8.47 1.72
N LEU A 89 -9.86 -7.36 1.18
CA LEU A 89 -9.68 -7.04 -0.23
C LEU A 89 -8.20 -6.86 -0.58
N ALA A 90 -7.45 -6.13 0.26
CA ALA A 90 -6.01 -5.95 0.07
C ALA A 90 -5.24 -7.28 0.19
N ALA A 91 -5.60 -8.14 1.16
CA ALA A 91 -4.97 -9.44 1.34
C ALA A 91 -5.23 -10.38 0.16
N ILE A 92 -6.46 -10.41 -0.36
CA ILE A 92 -6.82 -11.19 -1.56
C ILE A 92 -6.02 -10.70 -2.78
N LEU A 93 -6.00 -9.40 -3.03
CA LEU A 93 -5.24 -8.83 -4.15
C LEU A 93 -3.74 -9.08 -4.00
N LYS A 94 -3.18 -8.93 -2.80
CA LYS A 94 -1.77 -9.24 -2.50
C LYS A 94 -1.46 -10.70 -2.80
N THR A 95 -2.28 -11.61 -2.31
CA THR A 95 -2.10 -13.05 -2.52
C THR A 95 -2.20 -13.42 -4.01
N ALA A 96 -3.11 -12.79 -4.75
CA ALA A 96 -3.32 -13.09 -6.17
C ALA A 96 -2.20 -12.59 -7.07
N GLN A 97 -1.68 -11.35 -6.85
CA GLN A 97 -0.76 -10.70 -7.79
C GLN A 97 0.66 -10.44 -7.23
N GLY A 98 0.89 -10.63 -5.92
CA GLY A 98 2.21 -10.62 -5.28
C GLY A 98 2.74 -9.24 -4.85
N SER A 99 2.31 -8.14 -5.43
CA SER A 99 2.83 -6.80 -5.12
C SER A 99 2.03 -6.09 -4.03
N SER A 100 2.67 -5.74 -2.92
CA SER A 100 2.03 -4.94 -1.85
C SER A 100 1.62 -3.56 -2.36
N THR A 101 2.46 -2.90 -3.16
CA THR A 101 2.17 -1.57 -3.73
C THR A 101 0.91 -1.60 -4.60
N VAL A 102 0.78 -2.60 -5.48
CA VAL A 102 -0.40 -2.77 -6.33
C VAL A 102 -1.63 -3.08 -5.48
N ALA A 103 -1.51 -3.95 -4.48
CA ALA A 103 -2.62 -4.27 -3.58
C ALA A 103 -3.11 -3.03 -2.83
N ILE A 104 -2.20 -2.21 -2.27
CA ILE A 104 -2.55 -0.97 -1.57
C ILE A 104 -3.27 0.01 -2.50
N THR A 105 -2.66 0.33 -3.64
CA THR A 105 -3.18 1.36 -4.54
C THR A 105 -4.51 0.96 -5.18
N THR A 106 -4.64 -0.29 -5.59
CA THR A 106 -5.89 -0.82 -6.17
C THR A 106 -7.00 -0.87 -5.12
N THR A 107 -6.70 -1.40 -3.92
CA THR A 107 -7.69 -1.43 -2.84
C THR A 107 -8.13 -0.04 -2.44
N ALA A 108 -7.19 0.91 -2.29
CA ALA A 108 -7.52 2.29 -1.96
C ALA A 108 -8.42 2.93 -3.04
N GLY A 109 -8.13 2.69 -4.33
CA GLY A 109 -8.97 3.16 -5.44
C GLY A 109 -10.40 2.59 -5.41
N ILE A 110 -10.55 1.32 -5.01
CA ILE A 110 -11.86 0.67 -4.89
C ILE A 110 -12.62 1.18 -3.65
N ILE A 111 -11.94 1.29 -2.52
CA ILE A 111 -12.56 1.64 -1.23
C ILE A 111 -12.90 3.12 -1.12
N ALA A 112 -12.12 4.02 -1.72
CA ALA A 112 -12.31 5.47 -1.60
C ALA A 112 -13.76 5.93 -1.89
N PRO A 113 -14.42 5.53 -2.99
CA PRO A 113 -15.82 5.89 -3.25
C PRO A 113 -16.82 5.19 -2.31
N LEU A 114 -16.41 4.16 -1.56
CA LEU A 114 -17.25 3.35 -0.71
C LEU A 114 -17.17 3.73 0.79
N LEU A 115 -16.26 4.63 1.17
CA LEU A 115 -16.02 5.00 2.57
C LEU A 115 -17.30 5.40 3.31
N GLY A 116 -18.18 6.16 2.65
CA GLY A 116 -19.48 6.57 3.21
C GLY A 116 -20.41 5.39 3.49
N ALA A 117 -20.54 4.48 2.51
CA ALA A 117 -21.39 3.29 2.62
C ALA A 117 -20.88 2.28 3.66
N LEU A 118 -19.56 2.22 3.87
CA LEU A 118 -18.92 1.36 4.87
C LEU A 118 -18.90 1.97 6.28
N GLY A 119 -19.39 3.21 6.45
CA GLY A 119 -19.31 3.92 7.72
C GLY A 119 -17.89 4.32 8.15
N LEU A 120 -16.96 4.41 7.18
CA LEU A 120 -15.54 4.70 7.39
C LEU A 120 -15.13 6.13 6.97
N ALA A 121 -16.10 7.02 6.72
CA ALA A 121 -15.85 8.35 6.19
C ALA A 121 -15.36 9.40 7.22
N SER A 122 -15.40 9.10 8.53
CA SER A 122 -14.82 10.02 9.52
C SER A 122 -13.29 10.06 9.40
N PRO A 123 -12.61 11.17 9.72
CA PRO A 123 -11.16 11.29 9.59
C PRO A 123 -10.38 10.15 10.25
N VAL A 124 -10.75 9.79 11.49
CA VAL A 124 -10.10 8.72 12.24
C VAL A 124 -10.34 7.36 11.59
N LYS A 125 -11.58 7.04 11.23
CA LYS A 125 -11.91 5.76 10.58
C LYS A 125 -11.28 5.65 9.19
N THR A 126 -11.14 6.76 8.45
CA THR A 126 -10.42 6.76 7.18
C THR A 126 -8.94 6.42 7.37
N VAL A 127 -8.30 6.94 8.41
CA VAL A 127 -6.92 6.57 8.75
C VAL A 127 -6.82 5.09 9.11
N LEU A 128 -7.72 4.58 9.96
CA LEU A 128 -7.76 3.16 10.31
C LEU A 128 -8.01 2.28 9.08
N CYS A 129 -8.84 2.74 8.14
CA CYS A 129 -9.06 2.06 6.85
C CYS A 129 -7.75 1.96 6.03
N VAL A 130 -6.98 3.04 5.95
CA VAL A 130 -5.67 3.02 5.27
C VAL A 130 -4.71 2.06 5.95
N MET A 131 -4.68 2.03 7.28
CA MET A 131 -3.87 1.06 8.05
C MET A 131 -4.32 -0.37 7.78
N ALA A 132 -5.64 -0.65 7.72
CA ALA A 132 -6.18 -1.95 7.41
C ALA A 132 -5.80 -2.42 6.00
N ILE A 133 -5.83 -1.52 5.00
CA ILE A 133 -5.34 -1.80 3.65
C ILE A 133 -3.84 -2.18 3.69
N GLY A 134 -3.04 -1.42 4.42
CA GLY A 134 -1.61 -1.69 4.60
C GLY A 134 -1.35 -3.06 5.24
N ALA A 135 -2.05 -3.38 6.32
CA ALA A 135 -1.98 -4.66 7.00
C ALA A 135 -2.36 -5.83 6.06
N GLY A 136 -3.45 -5.68 5.30
CA GLY A 136 -3.86 -6.68 4.30
C GLY A 136 -2.83 -6.86 3.19
N ALA A 137 -2.26 -5.77 2.69
CA ALA A 137 -1.28 -5.79 1.60
C ALA A 137 0.09 -6.37 2.00
N MET A 138 0.39 -6.55 3.27
CA MET A 138 1.58 -7.27 3.71
C MET A 138 1.29 -8.72 4.12
N THR A 139 0.03 -9.10 4.23
CA THR A 139 -0.39 -10.44 4.64
C THR A 139 -0.06 -11.46 3.55
N VAL A 140 0.49 -12.61 3.94
CA VAL A 140 0.80 -13.76 3.07
C VAL A 140 1.76 -13.43 1.93
N SER A 141 3.02 -13.12 2.26
CA SER A 141 4.10 -13.06 1.28
C SER A 141 4.53 -14.47 0.86
N HIS A 142 4.47 -14.79 -0.43
CA HIS A 142 4.84 -16.10 -0.98
C HIS A 142 5.53 -15.97 -2.35
N ALA A 143 5.74 -17.06 -3.07
CA ALA A 143 6.61 -17.10 -4.27
C ALA A 143 6.24 -16.16 -5.42
N ASN A 144 5.03 -15.59 -5.46
CA ASN A 144 4.67 -14.55 -6.43
C ASN A 144 5.12 -13.14 -6.02
N ASP A 145 5.65 -12.98 -4.79
CA ASP A 145 6.11 -11.73 -4.21
C ASP A 145 7.63 -11.63 -4.30
N SER A 146 8.14 -10.56 -4.90
CA SER A 146 9.59 -10.31 -4.96
C SER A 146 10.24 -10.22 -3.58
N TYR A 147 9.51 -9.71 -2.58
CA TYR A 147 10.00 -9.64 -1.20
C TYR A 147 10.24 -11.02 -0.59
N PHE A 148 9.40 -12.02 -0.92
CA PHE A 148 9.63 -13.40 -0.52
C PHE A 148 11.02 -13.89 -0.98
N TRP A 149 11.36 -13.65 -2.25
CA TRP A 149 12.65 -14.05 -2.81
C TRP A 149 13.83 -13.25 -2.25
N VAL A 150 13.63 -11.98 -1.95
CA VAL A 150 14.67 -11.18 -1.28
C VAL A 150 15.00 -11.80 0.09
N VAL A 151 13.99 -12.05 0.91
CA VAL A 151 14.20 -12.59 2.26
C VAL A 151 14.78 -14.01 2.21
N THR A 152 14.28 -14.89 1.35
CA THR A 152 14.77 -16.27 1.24
C THR A 152 16.20 -16.31 0.72
N ASN A 153 16.55 -15.52 -0.31
CA ASN A 153 17.89 -15.52 -0.87
C ASN A 153 18.92 -14.92 0.09
N PHE A 154 18.63 -13.80 0.75
CA PHE A 154 19.55 -13.22 1.74
C PHE A 154 19.65 -14.02 3.04
N GLY A 155 18.64 -14.83 3.34
CA GLY A 155 18.62 -15.73 4.50
C GLY A 155 19.18 -17.12 4.23
N ASP A 156 19.73 -17.39 3.03
CA ASP A 156 20.18 -18.71 2.58
C ASP A 156 19.13 -19.81 2.81
N MET A 157 17.85 -19.46 2.64
CA MET A 157 16.71 -20.35 2.84
C MET A 157 16.27 -21.00 1.52
N THR A 158 15.90 -22.27 1.60
CA THR A 158 15.16 -22.89 0.50
C THR A 158 13.74 -22.32 0.39
N PRO A 159 13.06 -22.39 -0.77
CA PRO A 159 11.67 -21.96 -0.90
C PRO A 159 10.73 -22.60 0.13
N ASP A 160 10.91 -23.88 0.45
CA ASP A 160 10.12 -24.58 1.48
C ASP A 160 10.33 -24.01 2.89
N GLN A 161 11.54 -23.60 3.21
CA GLN A 161 11.83 -22.89 4.45
C GLN A 161 11.22 -21.49 4.44
N GLY A 162 11.25 -20.78 3.30
CA GLY A 162 10.60 -19.50 3.12
C GLY A 162 9.09 -19.57 3.36
N TYR A 163 8.42 -20.60 2.85
CA TYR A 163 6.99 -20.82 3.12
C TYR A 163 6.69 -21.06 4.59
N LYS A 164 7.54 -21.78 5.29
CA LYS A 164 7.38 -22.09 6.72
C LYS A 164 7.76 -20.93 7.65
N THR A 165 8.54 -19.99 7.19
CA THR A 165 9.02 -18.83 7.96
C THR A 165 8.41 -17.53 7.47
N GLN A 166 8.86 -17.00 6.34
CA GLN A 166 8.46 -15.69 5.81
C GLN A 166 6.95 -15.59 5.57
N THR A 167 6.35 -16.61 4.94
CA THR A 167 4.91 -16.60 4.65
C THR A 167 4.09 -16.65 5.95
N VAL A 168 4.49 -17.50 6.89
CA VAL A 168 3.80 -17.62 8.19
C VAL A 168 3.98 -16.35 9.02
N CYS A 169 5.20 -15.79 9.06
CA CYS A 169 5.46 -14.54 9.77
C CYS A 169 4.62 -13.39 9.22
N THR A 170 4.53 -13.21 7.91
CA THR A 170 3.73 -12.14 7.30
C THR A 170 2.23 -12.35 7.51
N LEU A 171 1.77 -13.60 7.53
CA LEU A 171 0.39 -13.93 7.90
C LEU A 171 0.08 -13.52 9.35
N ILE A 172 0.95 -13.89 10.29
CA ILE A 172 0.79 -13.53 11.71
C ILE A 172 0.83 -12.01 11.89
N MET A 173 1.78 -11.32 11.24
CA MET A 173 1.89 -9.87 11.29
C MET A 173 0.63 -9.18 10.77
N GLY A 174 0.10 -9.62 9.63
CA GLY A 174 -1.12 -9.05 9.06
C GLY A 174 -2.33 -9.24 9.97
N ILE A 175 -2.50 -10.44 10.55
CA ILE A 175 -3.59 -10.73 11.49
C ILE A 175 -3.43 -9.91 12.79
N ALA A 176 -2.23 -9.87 13.37
CA ALA A 176 -1.96 -9.10 14.58
C ALA A 176 -2.24 -7.60 14.38
N SER A 177 -1.74 -7.03 13.28
CA SER A 177 -2.00 -5.63 12.92
C SER A 177 -3.51 -5.39 12.73
N MET A 178 -4.24 -6.31 12.11
CA MET A 178 -5.69 -6.15 11.93
C MET A 178 -6.44 -6.20 13.27
N VAL A 179 -6.02 -7.06 14.20
CA VAL A 179 -6.59 -7.12 15.56
C VAL A 179 -6.37 -5.80 16.29
N GLU A 180 -5.16 -5.22 16.24
CA GLU A 180 -4.86 -3.91 16.83
C GLU A 180 -5.71 -2.80 16.22
N ILE A 181 -5.82 -2.75 14.89
CA ILE A 181 -6.65 -1.78 14.16
C ILE A 181 -8.12 -1.92 14.56
N PHE A 182 -8.60 -3.15 14.69
CA PHE A 182 -9.97 -3.41 15.12
C PHE A 182 -10.23 -2.92 16.55
N ILE A 183 -9.31 -3.20 17.48
CA ILE A 183 -9.41 -2.70 18.86
C ILE A 183 -9.43 -1.16 18.87
N LEU A 184 -8.55 -0.51 18.12
CA LEU A 184 -8.54 0.94 17.98
C LEU A 184 -9.86 1.47 17.39
N SER A 185 -10.45 0.77 16.44
CA SER A 185 -11.73 1.16 15.83
C SER A 185 -12.94 1.09 16.78
N LEU A 186 -12.82 0.35 17.88
CA LEU A 186 -13.85 0.29 18.93
C LEU A 186 -13.69 1.40 19.97
N ILE A 187 -12.48 1.95 20.10
CA ILE A 187 -12.15 2.97 21.12
C ILE A 187 -12.27 4.38 20.55
N LEU A 188 -11.96 4.55 19.26
CA LEU A 188 -11.91 5.83 18.53
C LEU A 188 -13.11 6.00 17.60
#